data_97dd57598a5a30d366c070f2d2b4af62
#
_entry.id   97dd57598a5a30d366c070f2d2b4af62
#
_cell.length_a   1.000
_cell.length_b   1.000
_cell.length_c   1.000
_cell.angle_alpha   90.00
_cell.angle_beta   90.00
_cell.angle_gamma   90.00
#
_symmetry.space_group_name_H-M   'P 1'
#
loop_
_entity.id
_entity.type
_entity.pdbx_description
1 polymer ?
#
loop_
_entity_poly.entity_id
_entity_poly.type
_entity_poly.pdbx_seq_one_letter_code
_entity_poly.pdbx_strand_id
1 'polypeptide(L)'
;MIGEILINAEEHSTLHHRFSMGYFHEVNEGGKHTGLFHLVILNFGASIYEKFSANAECPEETVNKMRALSEKYTSRSLFRSGEFEEETLWTLYALQQGVTSVPDMQRGSGTIQFIRSFFNIKGSLDVDNVSRMMLMSGKTEILFDGTYGVQEKIEGNNKFNVMTFNESGNIEDRPDQRFVKTTDTYFPGTIIAAKILLNEDDVKEIN
;
A
#
# COMPACT_ATOMS: atom_id res chain seq x y z
N MET A 1 -4.89 -3.86 14.05
CA MET A 1 -4.61 -4.03 12.62
C MET A 1 -5.77 -3.57 11.73
N ILE A 2 -6.89 -4.33 11.61
CA ILE A 2 -8.05 -3.93 10.79
C ILE A 2 -8.64 -2.59 11.27
N GLY A 3 -8.70 -2.35 12.59
CA GLY A 3 -9.20 -1.09 13.16
C GLY A 3 -8.44 0.15 12.70
N GLU A 4 -7.14 0.08 12.54
CA GLU A 4 -6.32 1.23 12.13
C GLU A 4 -6.56 1.62 10.66
N ILE A 5 -6.83 0.63 9.79
CA ILE A 5 -7.22 0.91 8.40
C ILE A 5 -8.63 1.46 8.31
N LEU A 6 -9.53 0.92 9.11
CA LEU A 6 -10.90 1.44 9.18
C LEU A 6 -10.89 2.89 9.67
N ILE A 7 -10.05 3.22 10.66
CA ILE A 7 -9.84 4.60 11.13
C ILE A 7 -9.23 5.46 10.03
N ASN A 8 -8.18 4.99 9.35
CA ASN A 8 -7.59 5.72 8.22
C ASN A 8 -8.58 5.90 7.06
N ALA A 9 -9.39 4.88 6.75
CA ALA A 9 -10.46 4.99 5.77
C ALA A 9 -11.54 5.98 6.23
N GLU A 10 -11.77 6.12 7.55
CA GLU A 10 -12.71 7.07 8.13
C GLU A 10 -12.21 8.51 8.04
N GLU A 11 -11.00 8.74 8.49
CA GLU A 11 -10.39 10.08 8.53
C GLU A 11 -10.09 10.64 7.15
N HIS A 12 -9.86 9.76 6.18
CA HIS A 12 -9.47 10.15 4.82
C HIS A 12 -10.61 10.05 3.79
N SER A 13 -11.80 9.63 4.18
CA SER A 13 -12.97 9.62 3.28
C SER A 13 -13.61 11.01 3.19
N THR A 14 -13.49 11.66 2.05
CA THR A 14 -14.19 12.93 1.79
C THR A 14 -15.69 12.74 1.55
N LEU A 15 -16.08 11.53 1.16
CA LEU A 15 -17.47 11.10 1.03
C LEU A 15 -17.66 9.96 2.04
N HIS A 16 -18.50 10.11 3.04
CA HIS A 16 -18.75 9.12 4.11
C HIS A 16 -19.17 7.71 3.63
N HIS A 17 -18.81 7.33 2.39
CA HIS A 17 -19.11 6.05 1.76
C HIS A 17 -17.88 5.14 1.81
N ARG A 18 -17.89 4.25 2.76
CA ARG A 18 -16.87 3.21 2.96
C ARG A 18 -17.53 1.86 3.15
N PHE A 19 -16.87 0.84 2.65
CA PHE A 19 -17.34 -0.54 2.75
C PHE A 19 -16.18 -1.43 3.14
N SER A 20 -16.46 -2.40 4.01
CA SER A 20 -15.54 -3.48 4.30
C SER A 20 -16.29 -4.79 4.20
N MET A 21 -15.66 -5.78 3.58
CA MET A 21 -16.18 -7.13 3.48
C MET A 21 -15.03 -8.10 3.68
N GLY A 22 -15.25 -9.07 4.56
CA GLY A 22 -14.30 -10.17 4.75
C GLY A 22 -15.07 -11.48 4.80
N TYR A 23 -14.44 -12.53 4.28
CA TYR A 23 -14.93 -13.89 4.45
C TYR A 23 -13.77 -14.86 4.57
N PHE A 24 -14.02 -15.96 5.24
CA PHE A 24 -13.09 -17.05 5.46
C PHE A 24 -13.70 -18.34 4.96
N HIS A 25 -12.91 -19.19 4.34
CA HIS A 25 -13.30 -20.55 4.05
C HIS A 25 -12.13 -21.52 4.28
N GLU A 26 -12.45 -22.67 4.79
CA GLU A 26 -11.49 -23.77 4.97
C GLU A 26 -11.32 -24.53 3.66
N VAL A 27 -10.08 -24.87 3.35
CA VAL A 27 -9.71 -25.75 2.25
C VAL A 27 -9.07 -26.99 2.86
N ASN A 28 -9.66 -28.14 2.56
CA ASN A 28 -9.17 -29.41 3.03
C ASN A 28 -8.69 -30.25 1.83
N GLU A 29 -7.40 -30.20 1.56
CA GLU A 29 -6.79 -30.94 0.47
C GLU A 29 -5.68 -31.87 1.03
N GLY A 30 -5.82 -33.19 0.78
CA GLY A 30 -4.80 -34.17 1.14
C GLY A 30 -4.54 -34.30 2.65
N GLY A 31 -5.53 -33.99 3.49
CA GLY A 31 -5.42 -34.05 4.96
C GLY A 31 -4.75 -32.83 5.60
N LYS A 32 -4.44 -31.81 4.81
CA LYS A 32 -4.02 -30.49 5.34
C LYS A 32 -5.22 -29.57 5.44
N HIS A 33 -5.43 -29.03 6.63
CA HIS A 33 -6.41 -27.98 6.87
C HIS A 33 -5.74 -26.62 6.66
N THR A 34 -6.18 -25.89 5.65
CA THR A 34 -5.75 -24.53 5.38
C THR A 34 -6.95 -23.63 5.32
N GLY A 35 -6.79 -22.37 5.67
CA GLY A 35 -7.83 -21.36 5.59
C GLY A 35 -7.47 -20.30 4.55
N LEU A 36 -8.45 -19.84 3.79
CA LEU A 36 -8.32 -18.69 2.92
C LEU A 36 -9.17 -17.55 3.48
N PHE A 37 -8.51 -16.48 3.90
CA PHE A 37 -9.16 -15.25 4.33
C PHE A 37 -9.10 -14.21 3.22
N HIS A 38 -10.24 -13.66 2.89
CA HIS A 38 -10.39 -12.57 1.91
C HIS A 38 -10.90 -11.33 2.62
N LEU A 39 -10.28 -10.19 2.33
CA LEU A 39 -10.66 -8.89 2.86
C LEU A 39 -10.68 -7.87 1.74
N VAL A 40 -11.76 -7.10 1.67
CA VAL A 40 -11.85 -5.91 0.80
C VAL A 40 -12.28 -4.74 1.66
N ILE A 41 -11.52 -3.65 1.58
CA ILE A 41 -11.86 -2.37 2.19
C ILE A 41 -11.84 -1.35 1.07
N LEU A 42 -12.90 -0.59 0.93
CA LEU A 42 -12.98 0.46 -0.07
C LEU A 42 -13.62 1.72 0.51
N ASN A 43 -13.13 2.85 0.09
CA ASN A 43 -13.73 4.15 0.35
C ASN A 43 -13.83 4.93 -0.97
N PHE A 44 -14.91 5.67 -1.12
CA PHE A 44 -15.08 6.63 -2.19
C PHE A 44 -14.68 8.03 -1.73
N GLY A 45 -14.19 8.84 -2.66
CA GLY A 45 -13.76 10.20 -2.42
C GLY A 45 -12.46 10.53 -3.13
N ALA A 46 -11.64 11.41 -2.56
CA ALA A 46 -10.34 11.75 -3.12
C ALA A 46 -9.40 10.54 -3.11
N SER A 47 -8.66 10.35 -4.22
CA SER A 47 -7.55 9.41 -4.28
C SER A 47 -6.42 9.81 -3.32
N ILE A 48 -5.47 8.91 -3.08
CA ILE A 48 -4.28 9.24 -2.27
C ILE A 48 -3.54 10.41 -2.91
N TYR A 49 -3.34 10.39 -4.22
CA TYR A 49 -2.68 11.48 -4.94
C TYR A 49 -3.41 12.82 -4.76
N GLU A 50 -4.74 12.85 -4.93
CA GLU A 50 -5.53 14.07 -4.80
C GLU A 50 -5.45 14.69 -3.40
N LYS A 51 -5.32 13.88 -2.36
CA LYS A 51 -5.13 14.36 -0.97
C LYS A 51 -3.82 15.10 -0.76
N PHE A 52 -2.78 14.77 -1.51
CA PHE A 52 -1.49 15.45 -1.43
C PHE A 52 -1.40 16.61 -2.43
N SER A 53 -1.88 16.42 -3.64
CA SER A 53 -1.77 17.42 -4.72
C SER A 53 -2.70 18.61 -4.55
N ALA A 54 -3.90 18.41 -3.95
CA ALA A 54 -4.89 19.44 -3.74
C ALA A 54 -4.85 20.08 -2.34
N ASN A 55 -4.09 19.52 -1.40
CA ASN A 55 -4.04 20.01 -0.01
C ASN A 55 -2.96 21.06 0.19
N ALA A 56 -3.37 22.31 0.34
CA ALA A 56 -2.47 23.44 0.62
C ALA A 56 -1.78 23.36 2.00
N GLU A 57 -2.30 22.55 2.93
CA GLU A 57 -1.73 22.35 4.27
C GLU A 57 -0.69 21.20 4.30
N CYS A 58 -0.53 20.46 3.19
CA CYS A 58 0.47 19.40 3.11
C CYS A 58 1.87 19.99 3.32
N PRO A 59 2.72 19.34 4.16
CA PRO A 59 4.07 19.83 4.42
C PRO A 59 4.86 20.01 3.11
N GLU A 60 5.40 21.20 2.90
CA GLU A 60 6.11 21.56 1.66
C GLU A 60 7.29 20.62 1.39
N GLU A 61 8.00 20.17 2.44
CA GLU A 61 9.08 19.19 2.32
C GLU A 61 8.60 17.87 1.72
N THR A 62 7.43 17.38 2.16
CA THR A 62 6.82 16.16 1.62
C THR A 62 6.49 16.31 0.15
N VAL A 63 5.82 17.41 -0.22
CA VAL A 63 5.45 17.70 -1.62
C VAL A 63 6.70 17.82 -2.50
N ASN A 64 7.75 18.48 -2.02
CA ASN A 64 9.00 18.65 -2.76
C ASN A 64 9.71 17.30 -3.01
N LYS A 65 9.72 16.39 -2.02
CA LYS A 65 10.28 15.04 -2.19
C LYS A 65 9.45 14.21 -3.20
N MET A 66 8.13 14.29 -3.12
CA MET A 66 7.23 13.62 -4.08
C MET A 66 7.44 14.15 -5.51
N ARG A 67 7.56 15.47 -5.65
CA ARG A 67 7.81 16.12 -6.94
C ARG A 67 9.17 15.72 -7.52
N ALA A 68 10.23 15.72 -6.71
CA ALA A 68 11.56 15.31 -7.15
C ALA A 68 11.58 13.86 -7.67
N LEU A 69 10.85 12.94 -6.98
CA LEU A 69 10.70 11.56 -7.45
C LEU A 69 9.95 11.51 -8.79
N SER A 70 8.85 12.22 -8.93
CA SER A 70 8.07 12.20 -10.16
C SER A 70 8.83 12.84 -11.33
N GLU A 71 9.52 13.95 -11.13
CA GLU A 71 10.33 14.60 -12.18
C GLU A 71 11.40 13.66 -12.74
N LYS A 72 11.97 12.79 -11.90
CA LYS A 72 13.00 11.83 -12.30
C LYS A 72 12.47 10.74 -13.24
N TYR A 73 11.21 10.31 -13.09
CA TYR A 73 10.68 9.13 -13.80
C TYR A 73 9.47 9.41 -14.70
N THR A 74 8.88 10.60 -14.64
CA THR A 74 7.78 11.01 -15.53
C THR A 74 8.27 11.78 -16.75
N SER A 75 9.54 12.26 -16.79
CA SER A 75 10.05 13.07 -17.89
C SER A 75 9.99 12.29 -19.20
N ARG A 76 9.19 12.79 -20.13
CA ARG A 76 9.11 12.29 -21.51
C ARG A 76 10.36 12.71 -22.27
N SER A 77 11.36 11.87 -22.33
CA SER A 77 12.39 11.96 -23.37
C SER A 77 11.74 11.63 -24.73
N LEU A 78 12.17 12.29 -25.80
CA LEU A 78 11.70 12.02 -27.18
C LEU A 78 11.86 10.54 -27.61
N PHE A 79 12.58 9.74 -26.83
CA PHE A 79 12.87 8.32 -27.10
C PHE A 79 12.36 7.35 -26.02
N ARG A 80 11.71 7.85 -24.94
CA ARG A 80 11.08 7.02 -23.89
C ARG A 80 9.72 7.62 -23.55
N SER A 81 8.66 6.84 -23.69
CA SER A 81 7.40 7.13 -23.02
C SER A 81 7.67 7.20 -21.52
N GLY A 82 7.12 8.18 -20.83
CA GLY A 82 7.24 8.29 -19.37
C GLY A 82 6.90 6.95 -18.73
N GLU A 83 7.76 6.46 -17.86
CA GLU A 83 7.65 5.10 -17.31
C GLU A 83 6.53 5.02 -16.26
N PHE A 84 6.23 6.15 -15.62
CA PHE A 84 5.17 6.29 -14.61
C PHE A 84 4.43 7.61 -14.78
N GLU A 85 3.19 7.67 -14.35
CA GLU A 85 2.50 8.93 -14.12
C GLU A 85 2.85 9.48 -12.72
N GLU A 86 2.80 10.81 -12.56
CA GLU A 86 3.06 11.50 -11.29
C GLU A 86 2.20 10.93 -10.16
N GLU A 87 0.91 10.70 -10.43
CA GLU A 87 -0.05 10.12 -9.49
C GLU A 87 0.45 8.80 -8.90
N THR A 88 1.02 7.93 -9.74
CA THR A 88 1.52 6.61 -9.31
C THR A 88 2.70 6.73 -8.36
N LEU A 89 3.65 7.61 -8.66
CA LEU A 89 4.83 7.81 -7.83
C LEU A 89 4.50 8.50 -6.51
N TRP A 90 3.59 9.47 -6.52
CA TRP A 90 3.13 10.14 -5.32
C TRP A 90 2.33 9.19 -4.42
N THR A 91 1.48 8.35 -5.01
CA THR A 91 0.75 7.31 -4.27
C THR A 91 1.71 6.33 -3.59
N LEU A 92 2.75 5.86 -4.29
CA LEU A 92 3.78 5.01 -3.69
C LEU A 92 4.51 5.72 -2.54
N TYR A 93 4.90 6.98 -2.74
CA TYR A 93 5.59 7.77 -1.72
C TYR A 93 4.72 7.98 -0.47
N ALA A 94 3.43 8.21 -0.67
CA ALA A 94 2.45 8.40 0.42
C ALA A 94 2.27 7.18 1.34
N LEU A 95 2.64 5.98 0.88
CA LEU A 95 2.57 4.77 1.71
C LEU A 95 3.70 4.66 2.73
N GLN A 96 4.75 5.48 2.62
CA GLN A 96 5.92 5.40 3.50
C GLN A 96 5.62 5.89 4.91
N GLN A 97 6.35 5.37 5.91
CA GLN A 97 6.18 5.83 7.30
C GLN A 97 6.56 7.31 7.43
N GLY A 98 5.73 8.06 8.15
CA GLY A 98 5.94 9.48 8.41
C GLY A 98 5.47 10.40 7.27
N VAL A 99 4.97 9.83 6.17
CA VAL A 99 4.38 10.62 5.08
C VAL A 99 2.92 10.87 5.37
N THR A 100 2.54 12.12 5.52
CA THR A 100 1.16 12.54 5.81
C THR A 100 0.81 13.80 5.02
N SER A 101 -0.44 13.90 4.61
CA SER A 101 -1.00 15.10 4.00
C SER A 101 -1.48 16.13 5.05
N VAL A 102 -1.43 15.78 6.33
CA VAL A 102 -1.87 16.63 7.46
C VAL A 102 -0.65 16.96 8.33
N PRO A 103 -0.49 18.21 8.83
CA PRO A 103 0.67 18.65 9.59
C PRO A 103 0.75 18.07 11.03
N ASP A 104 0.26 16.87 11.29
CA ASP A 104 0.37 16.21 12.61
C ASP A 104 1.47 15.14 12.57
N MET A 105 2.58 15.40 13.26
CA MET A 105 3.78 14.54 13.26
C MET A 105 3.56 13.11 13.80
N GLN A 106 2.43 12.82 14.46
CA GLN A 106 2.13 11.47 14.98
C GLN A 106 1.39 10.59 13.98
N ARG A 107 0.97 11.15 12.84
CA ARG A 107 0.23 10.46 11.79
C ARG A 107 1.14 10.07 10.63
N GLY A 108 0.67 9.17 9.77
CA GLY A 108 1.42 8.72 8.58
C GLY A 108 2.07 7.34 8.74
N SER A 109 1.69 6.54 9.74
CA SER A 109 2.20 5.18 9.91
C SER A 109 1.18 4.08 9.59
N GLY A 110 -0.11 4.39 9.53
CA GLY A 110 -1.19 3.40 9.46
C GLY A 110 -1.09 2.48 8.24
N THR A 111 -0.85 3.02 7.06
CA THR A 111 -0.79 2.22 5.83
C THR A 111 0.41 1.28 5.82
N ILE A 112 1.61 1.76 6.18
CA ILE A 112 2.81 0.91 6.22
C ILE A 112 2.72 -0.15 7.32
N GLN A 113 2.10 0.15 8.45
CA GLN A 113 1.85 -0.81 9.53
C GLN A 113 0.89 -1.91 9.09
N PHE A 114 -0.13 -1.58 8.33
CA PHE A 114 -1.02 -2.57 7.74
C PHE A 114 -0.30 -3.48 6.75
N ILE A 115 0.47 -2.92 5.84
CA ILE A 115 1.28 -3.67 4.89
C ILE A 115 2.22 -4.63 5.65
N ARG A 116 2.88 -4.14 6.70
CA ARG A 116 3.73 -4.96 7.57
C ARG A 116 2.96 -6.08 8.25
N SER A 117 1.77 -5.79 8.76
CA SER A 117 0.90 -6.78 9.39
C SER A 117 0.45 -7.86 8.40
N PHE A 118 0.12 -7.47 7.15
CA PHE A 118 -0.17 -8.42 6.08
C PHE A 118 0.99 -9.38 5.85
N PHE A 119 2.23 -8.88 5.74
CA PHE A 119 3.40 -9.73 5.56
C PHE A 119 3.69 -10.62 6.76
N ASN A 120 3.43 -10.14 7.98
CA ASN A 120 3.60 -10.97 9.18
C ASN A 120 2.61 -12.15 9.21
N ILE A 121 1.35 -11.93 8.77
CA ILE A 121 0.33 -12.99 8.70
C ILE A 121 0.62 -13.95 7.55
N LYS A 122 1.03 -13.42 6.37
CA LYS A 122 1.42 -14.24 5.23
C LYS A 122 2.49 -15.28 5.62
N GLY A 123 3.44 -14.89 6.46
CA GLY A 123 4.47 -15.78 7.00
C GLY A 123 5.34 -16.48 5.95
N SER A 124 6.28 -17.30 6.42
CA SER A 124 7.22 -18.05 5.57
C SER A 124 6.61 -19.34 4.98
N LEU A 125 5.42 -19.74 5.42
CA LEU A 125 4.77 -20.99 5.02
C LEU A 125 3.98 -20.90 3.71
N ASP A 126 3.74 -19.68 3.21
CA ASP A 126 3.07 -19.45 1.93
C ASP A 126 4.07 -19.60 0.76
N VAL A 127 4.56 -20.81 0.57
CA VAL A 127 5.61 -21.16 -0.43
C VAL A 127 5.14 -20.87 -1.86
N ASP A 128 3.83 -20.97 -2.13
CA ASP A 128 3.23 -20.80 -3.46
C ASP A 128 2.78 -19.36 -3.72
N ASN A 129 3.10 -18.43 -2.80
CA ASN A 129 2.69 -17.01 -2.90
C ASN A 129 1.17 -16.84 -3.14
N VAL A 130 0.37 -17.64 -2.46
CA VAL A 130 -1.10 -17.58 -2.53
C VAL A 130 -1.63 -16.29 -1.92
N SER A 131 -0.97 -15.83 -0.84
CA SER A 131 -1.31 -14.58 -0.17
C SER A 131 -0.86 -13.40 -1.00
N ARG A 132 -1.81 -12.52 -1.29
CA ARG A 132 -1.58 -11.29 -2.07
C ARG A 132 -2.44 -10.18 -1.53
N MET A 133 -1.92 -8.97 -1.62
CA MET A 133 -2.70 -7.76 -1.35
C MET A 133 -2.52 -6.79 -2.53
N MET A 134 -3.58 -6.06 -2.84
CA MET A 134 -3.60 -5.02 -3.86
C MET A 134 -4.14 -3.74 -3.24
N LEU A 135 -3.51 -2.63 -3.56
CA LEU A 135 -4.03 -1.29 -3.32
C LEU A 135 -4.28 -0.63 -4.67
N MET A 136 -5.48 -0.09 -4.85
CA MET A 136 -5.82 0.77 -5.98
C MET A 136 -6.32 2.11 -5.47
N SER A 137 -5.79 3.21 -6.00
CA SER A 137 -6.22 4.57 -5.69
C SER A 137 -6.05 5.47 -6.90
N GLY A 138 -7.14 6.10 -7.34
CA GLY A 138 -7.14 6.82 -8.61
C GLY A 138 -6.77 5.89 -9.77
N LYS A 139 -5.71 6.23 -10.50
CA LYS A 139 -5.13 5.40 -11.58
C LYS A 139 -3.97 4.52 -11.12
N THR A 140 -3.67 4.48 -9.84
CA THR A 140 -2.53 3.72 -9.32
C THR A 140 -2.96 2.35 -8.82
N GLU A 141 -2.24 1.31 -9.25
CA GLU A 141 -2.32 -0.05 -8.71
C GLU A 141 -0.98 -0.46 -8.12
N ILE A 142 -0.99 -0.95 -6.87
CA ILE A 142 0.20 -1.49 -6.21
C ILE A 142 -0.11 -2.90 -5.71
N LEU A 143 0.70 -3.88 -6.14
CA LEU A 143 0.57 -5.28 -5.78
C LEU A 143 1.63 -5.67 -4.74
N PHE A 144 1.19 -6.36 -3.69
CA PHE A 144 2.02 -6.88 -2.61
C PHE A 144 1.90 -8.41 -2.61
N ASP A 145 2.94 -9.11 -3.04
CA ASP A 145 2.98 -10.57 -3.09
C ASP A 145 4.12 -11.19 -2.25
N GLY A 146 4.96 -10.34 -1.65
CA GLY A 146 6.10 -10.75 -0.84
C GLY A 146 7.44 -10.72 -1.58
N THR A 147 7.46 -10.42 -2.89
CA THR A 147 8.72 -10.20 -3.63
C THR A 147 9.50 -9.03 -3.04
N TYR A 148 8.80 -7.96 -2.70
CA TYR A 148 9.34 -6.85 -1.92
C TYR A 148 8.65 -6.81 -0.55
N GLY A 149 9.42 -6.51 0.50
CA GLY A 149 8.94 -6.40 1.87
C GLY A 149 9.17 -5.01 2.45
N VAL A 150 8.57 -4.78 3.61
CA VAL A 150 8.83 -3.58 4.41
C VAL A 150 10.22 -3.69 5.02
N GLN A 151 11.05 -2.68 4.80
CA GLN A 151 12.41 -2.56 5.31
C GLN A 151 12.45 -1.51 6.42
N GLU A 152 13.22 -1.77 7.48
CA GLU A 152 13.55 -0.77 8.50
C GLU A 152 14.79 0.01 8.04
N LYS A 153 14.68 1.33 8.01
CA LYS A 153 15.79 2.24 7.76
C LYS A 153 16.08 3.09 8.98
N ILE A 154 17.35 3.47 9.13
CA ILE A 154 17.82 4.32 10.23
C ILE A 154 18.38 5.61 9.62
N GLU A 155 17.82 6.72 10.01
CA GLU A 155 18.31 8.06 9.65
C GLU A 155 18.60 8.84 10.95
N GLY A 156 19.89 9.05 11.24
CA GLY A 156 20.29 9.59 12.53
C GLY A 156 19.88 8.69 13.68
N ASN A 157 19.05 9.18 14.59
CA ASN A 157 18.51 8.42 15.72
C ASN A 157 17.10 7.87 15.47
N ASN A 158 16.53 8.10 14.29
CA ASN A 158 15.15 7.70 13.98
C ASN A 158 15.15 6.43 13.14
N LYS A 159 14.26 5.51 13.50
CA LYS A 159 13.94 4.31 12.73
C LYS A 159 12.62 4.52 12.03
N PHE A 160 12.55 4.16 10.74
CA PHE A 160 11.33 4.25 9.97
C PHE A 160 11.21 3.08 8.97
N ASN A 161 9.98 2.72 8.66
CA ASN A 161 9.68 1.65 7.75
C ASN A 161 9.46 2.21 6.34
N VAL A 162 10.06 1.55 5.36
CA VAL A 162 9.89 1.89 3.95
C VAL A 162 9.55 0.65 3.13
N MET A 163 8.82 0.85 2.04
CA MET A 163 8.55 -0.15 1.02
C MET A 163 8.69 0.48 -0.37
N THR A 164 9.76 0.14 -1.06
CA THR A 164 10.23 0.90 -2.24
C THR A 164 9.97 0.21 -3.56
N PHE A 165 9.66 -1.10 -3.55
CA PHE A 165 9.49 -1.91 -4.76
C PHE A 165 10.67 -1.87 -5.73
N ASN A 166 11.89 -1.81 -5.17
CA ASN A 166 13.15 -1.93 -5.91
C ASN A 166 14.20 -2.65 -5.08
N GLU A 167 15.27 -3.10 -5.71
CA GLU A 167 16.34 -3.86 -5.06
C GLU A 167 17.24 -2.99 -4.17
N SER A 168 17.36 -1.70 -4.47
CA SER A 168 18.21 -0.77 -3.70
C SER A 168 17.60 -0.42 -2.34
N GLY A 169 16.29 -0.62 -2.16
CA GLY A 169 15.56 -0.17 -0.98
C GLY A 169 15.53 1.36 -0.83
N ASN A 170 15.88 2.13 -1.85
CA ASN A 170 15.80 3.58 -1.83
C ASN A 170 14.52 4.05 -2.52
N ILE A 171 13.70 4.85 -1.81
CA ILE A 171 12.44 5.37 -2.34
C ILE A 171 12.65 6.32 -3.54
N GLU A 172 13.84 6.90 -3.67
CA GLU A 172 14.18 7.79 -4.80
C GLU A 172 14.56 7.01 -6.06
N ASP A 173 14.75 5.69 -5.95
CA ASP A 173 15.07 4.85 -7.10
C ASP A 173 13.80 4.28 -7.73
N ARG A 174 13.92 3.94 -9.00
CA ARG A 174 12.84 3.46 -9.84
C ARG A 174 12.14 2.23 -9.22
N PRO A 175 10.82 2.27 -8.99
CA PRO A 175 10.07 1.10 -8.57
C PRO A 175 9.90 0.09 -9.71
N ASP A 176 9.67 -1.16 -9.37
CA ASP A 176 9.38 -2.24 -10.32
C ASP A 176 7.95 -2.11 -10.86
N GLN A 177 7.84 -1.91 -12.19
CA GLN A 177 6.57 -1.74 -12.89
C GLN A 177 5.67 -3.00 -12.88
N ARG A 178 6.19 -4.15 -12.49
CA ARG A 178 5.37 -5.35 -12.28
C ARG A 178 4.45 -5.20 -11.07
N PHE A 179 4.86 -4.41 -10.09
CA PHE A 179 4.17 -4.24 -8.80
C PHE A 179 3.55 -2.85 -8.61
N VAL A 180 4.15 -1.83 -9.20
CA VAL A 180 3.67 -0.46 -9.14
C VAL A 180 3.30 -0.01 -10.55
N LYS A 181 2.03 0.22 -10.80
CA LYS A 181 1.50 0.48 -12.15
C LYS A 181 0.59 1.68 -12.21
N THR A 182 0.62 2.36 -13.34
CA THR A 182 -0.47 3.24 -13.77
C THR A 182 -1.48 2.41 -14.57
N THR A 183 -2.76 2.53 -14.24
CA THR A 183 -3.86 1.85 -14.93
C THR A 183 -4.64 2.79 -15.82
N ASP A 184 -5.28 2.26 -16.87
CA ASP A 184 -6.18 3.04 -17.73
C ASP A 184 -7.52 3.37 -17.04
N THR A 185 -7.84 2.65 -15.95
CA THR A 185 -9.08 2.80 -15.21
C THR A 185 -8.85 3.67 -13.97
N TYR A 186 -9.68 4.70 -13.81
CA TYR A 186 -9.68 5.55 -12.61
C TYR A 186 -10.68 5.03 -11.58
N PHE A 187 -10.22 4.80 -10.36
CA PHE A 187 -11.08 4.49 -9.20
C PHE A 187 -11.22 5.74 -8.31
N PRO A 188 -12.45 6.25 -8.11
CA PRO A 188 -12.68 7.46 -7.30
C PRO A 188 -12.60 7.14 -5.80
N GLY A 189 -11.39 7.08 -5.26
CA GLY A 189 -11.12 6.73 -3.87
C GLY A 189 -9.96 5.77 -3.70
N THR A 190 -10.09 4.84 -2.74
CA THR A 190 -9.07 3.81 -2.48
C THR A 190 -9.71 2.46 -2.19
N ILE A 191 -9.20 1.41 -2.84
CA ILE A 191 -9.52 0.01 -2.55
C ILE A 191 -8.27 -0.67 -2.01
N ILE A 192 -8.44 -1.48 -0.96
CA ILE A 192 -7.46 -2.46 -0.51
C ILE A 192 -8.15 -3.81 -0.56
N ALA A 193 -7.58 -4.75 -1.31
CA ALA A 193 -8.06 -6.12 -1.38
C ALA A 193 -6.93 -7.07 -0.99
N ALA A 194 -7.19 -7.98 -0.05
CA ALA A 194 -6.22 -8.95 0.41
C ALA A 194 -6.80 -10.36 0.37
N LYS A 195 -5.96 -11.31 -0.03
CA LYS A 195 -6.17 -12.74 0.09
C LYS A 195 -5.03 -13.31 0.91
N ILE A 196 -5.32 -14.01 2.00
CA ILE A 196 -4.34 -14.51 2.94
C ILE A 196 -4.56 -16.02 3.12
N LEU A 197 -3.50 -16.79 2.90
CA LEU A 197 -3.47 -18.21 3.23
C LEU A 197 -3.08 -18.35 4.71
N LEU A 198 -3.93 -19.00 5.48
CA LEU A 198 -3.69 -19.34 6.88
C LEU A 198 -3.41 -20.85 6.99
N ASN A 199 -2.42 -21.19 7.78
CA ASN A 199 -2.12 -22.60 8.07
C ASN A 199 -3.04 -23.14 9.18
N GLU A 200 -2.93 -24.43 9.46
CA GLU A 200 -3.75 -25.11 10.48
C GLU A 200 -3.59 -24.52 11.89
N ASP A 201 -2.38 -24.06 12.24
CA ASP A 201 -2.12 -23.49 13.56
C ASP A 201 -2.72 -22.09 13.68
N ASP A 202 -2.63 -21.27 12.63
CA ASP A 202 -3.27 -19.95 12.57
C ASP A 202 -4.80 -20.07 12.69
N VAL A 203 -5.40 -21.13 12.11
CA VAL A 203 -6.85 -21.36 12.16
C VAL A 203 -7.30 -21.80 13.57
N LYS A 204 -6.47 -22.58 14.30
CA LYS A 204 -6.80 -23.01 15.67
C LYS A 204 -6.78 -21.88 16.68
N GLU A 205 -5.97 -20.84 16.46
CA GLU A 205 -5.94 -19.66 17.33
C GLU A 205 -7.17 -18.73 17.17
N ILE A 206 -7.91 -18.89 16.08
CA ILE A 206 -9.11 -18.07 15.79
C ILE A 206 -10.39 -18.65 16.44
N ASN A 207 -10.41 -19.96 16.76
CA ASN A 207 -11.52 -20.67 17.39
C ASN A 207 -11.33 -20.79 18.90
#